data_62ef676e9e05cef55c8d463657f93daa
#
_entry.id   62ef676e9e05cef55c8d463657f93daa
#
_cell.length_a   1.000
_cell.length_b   1.000
_cell.length_c   1.000
_cell.angle_alpha   90.00
_cell.angle_beta   90.00
_cell.angle_gamma   90.00
#
_symmetry.space_group_name_H-M   'P 1'
#
loop_
_entity.id
_entity.type
_entity.pdbx_description
1 polymer ?
#
loop_
_entity_poly.entity_id
_entity_poly.type
_entity_poly.pdbx_seq_one_letter_code
_entity_poly.pdbx_strand_id
1 'polypeptide(L)'
;MQSSPEFVPVTMDKSHIITIGEKLYTESIEFVRELVNNAYDADASLVEILIAEDSIEIRDNGAGMDREGLRQYFNIGSQQKLYSPKSPVYNRDRIGQFGIGKFASLSACKRFEVITKKDDFVGKVIFDKENWESSEDVWRLPLAQDSSKTLPNITSF
;
A
#
# COMPACT_ATOMS: atom_id res chain seq x y z
N MET A 1 6.22 47.15 7.17
CA MET A 1 6.78 45.83 6.99
C MET A 1 5.72 44.82 7.42
N GLN A 2 5.07 44.15 6.46
CA GLN A 2 4.14 43.04 6.79
C GLN A 2 5.01 41.85 7.16
N SER A 3 4.90 41.38 8.41
CA SER A 3 5.51 40.12 8.84
C SER A 3 4.88 39.00 8.05
N SER A 4 5.70 38.15 7.43
CA SER A 4 5.21 36.88 6.82
C SER A 4 4.49 36.08 7.88
N PRO A 5 3.37 35.41 7.54
CA PRO A 5 2.64 34.58 8.51
C PRO A 5 3.56 33.46 9.02
N GLU A 6 3.62 33.31 10.33
CA GLU A 6 4.32 32.19 10.98
C GLU A 6 3.41 30.95 10.99
N PHE A 7 3.96 29.80 10.62
CA PHE A 7 3.22 28.53 10.55
C PHE A 7 3.76 27.55 11.60
N VAL A 8 2.87 26.88 12.29
CA VAL A 8 3.21 25.75 13.18
C VAL A 8 3.04 24.46 12.38
N PRO A 9 4.10 23.66 12.13
CA PRO A 9 3.98 22.42 11.41
C PRO A 9 3.24 21.39 12.27
N VAL A 10 2.34 20.63 11.64
CA VAL A 10 1.74 19.44 12.24
C VAL A 10 2.60 18.24 11.85
N THR A 11 3.21 17.62 12.83
CA THR A 11 4.08 16.45 12.64
C THR A 11 3.50 15.24 13.36
N MET A 12 3.79 14.05 12.84
CA MET A 12 3.38 12.79 13.44
C MET A 12 4.61 11.86 13.51
N ASP A 13 4.79 11.21 14.65
CA ASP A 13 5.83 10.21 14.85
C ASP A 13 5.46 8.88 14.17
N LYS A 14 6.47 8.13 13.70
CA LYS A 14 6.29 6.81 13.06
C LYS A 14 5.56 5.82 13.97
N SER A 15 5.85 5.83 15.26
CA SER A 15 5.22 4.97 16.26
C SER A 15 3.71 5.19 16.37
N HIS A 16 3.26 6.43 16.19
CA HIS A 16 1.83 6.75 16.18
C HIS A 16 1.09 6.17 14.99
N ILE A 17 1.73 6.08 13.83
CA ILE A 17 1.13 5.44 12.64
C ILE A 17 0.90 3.95 12.89
N ILE A 18 1.90 3.27 13.47
CA ILE A 18 1.78 1.86 13.84
C ILE A 18 0.67 1.68 14.86
N THR A 19 0.64 2.49 15.92
CA THR A 19 -0.39 2.43 16.95
C THR A 19 -1.79 2.70 16.41
N ILE A 20 -1.94 3.65 15.49
CA ILE A 20 -3.21 3.92 14.80
C ILE A 20 -3.62 2.71 13.97
N GLY A 21 -2.70 2.13 13.21
CA GLY A 21 -2.94 0.93 12.43
C GLY A 21 -3.38 -0.26 13.30
N GLU A 22 -2.69 -0.53 14.40
CA GLU A 22 -3.04 -1.59 15.35
C GLU A 22 -4.44 -1.40 15.95
N LYS A 23 -4.84 -0.16 16.23
CA LYS A 23 -6.17 0.15 16.78
C LYS A 23 -7.30 0.12 15.73
N LEU A 24 -6.98 0.47 14.49
CA LEU A 24 -7.96 0.47 13.40
C LEU A 24 -8.27 -0.93 12.87
N TYR A 25 -7.30 -1.84 12.98
CA TYR A 25 -7.41 -3.19 12.43
C TYR A 25 -7.19 -4.23 13.54
N THR A 26 -8.20 -4.36 14.39
CA THR A 26 -8.23 -5.38 15.46
C THR A 26 -8.37 -6.80 14.93
N GLU A 27 -8.73 -6.97 13.65
CA GLU A 27 -8.94 -8.28 13.04
C GLU A 27 -8.17 -8.42 11.72
N SER A 28 -7.40 -9.48 11.60
CA SER A 28 -6.61 -9.82 10.39
C SER A 28 -7.46 -9.91 9.12
N ILE A 29 -8.75 -10.23 9.24
CA ILE A 29 -9.67 -10.34 8.11
C ILE A 29 -9.92 -9.01 7.40
N GLU A 30 -9.95 -7.90 8.14
CA GLU A 30 -10.13 -6.57 7.58
C GLU A 30 -8.98 -6.17 6.66
N PHE A 31 -7.79 -6.57 7.02
CA PHE A 31 -6.60 -6.37 6.21
C PHE A 31 -6.69 -7.13 4.88
N VAL A 32 -7.04 -8.42 4.91
CA VAL A 32 -7.24 -9.21 3.70
C VAL A 32 -8.33 -8.62 2.82
N ARG A 33 -9.44 -8.19 3.43
CA ARG A 33 -10.54 -7.53 2.72
C ARG A 33 -10.09 -6.27 1.98
N GLU A 34 -9.28 -5.44 2.61
CA GLU A 34 -8.78 -4.21 1.99
C GLU A 34 -7.88 -4.51 0.78
N LEU A 35 -7.06 -5.54 0.85
CA LEU A 35 -6.21 -5.94 -0.28
C LEU A 35 -7.04 -6.50 -1.45
N VAL A 36 -8.07 -7.27 -1.16
CA VAL A 36 -9.01 -7.76 -2.18
C VAL A 36 -9.76 -6.57 -2.82
N ASN A 37 -10.17 -5.59 -2.03
CA ASN A 37 -10.80 -4.36 -2.54
C ASN A 37 -9.85 -3.57 -3.44
N ASN A 38 -8.55 -3.52 -3.10
CA ASN A 38 -7.55 -2.87 -3.95
C ASN A 38 -7.37 -3.60 -5.27
N ALA A 39 -7.36 -4.92 -5.27
CA ALA A 39 -7.32 -5.73 -6.49
C ALA A 39 -8.57 -5.50 -7.36
N TYR A 40 -9.76 -5.44 -6.76
CA TYR A 40 -11.00 -5.10 -7.46
C TYR A 40 -10.92 -3.70 -8.11
N ASP A 41 -10.46 -2.71 -7.37
CA ASP A 41 -10.26 -1.33 -7.84
C ASP A 41 -9.20 -1.22 -8.95
N ALA A 42 -8.29 -2.20 -9.02
CA ALA A 42 -7.29 -2.35 -10.08
C ALA A 42 -7.77 -3.21 -11.27
N ASP A 43 -9.08 -3.44 -11.38
CA ASP A 43 -9.69 -4.25 -12.43
C ASP A 43 -9.27 -5.73 -12.47
N ALA A 44 -8.85 -6.29 -11.34
CA ALA A 44 -8.57 -7.71 -11.27
C ALA A 44 -9.84 -8.55 -11.57
N SER A 45 -9.68 -9.59 -12.36
CA SER A 45 -10.70 -10.62 -12.59
C SER A 45 -10.45 -11.88 -11.79
N LEU A 46 -9.25 -12.01 -11.22
CA LEU A 46 -8.84 -13.12 -10.37
C LEU A 46 -8.02 -12.57 -9.20
N VAL A 47 -8.34 -13.06 -8.00
CA VAL A 47 -7.54 -12.85 -6.80
C VAL A 47 -7.34 -14.22 -6.14
N GLU A 48 -6.09 -14.59 -5.92
CA GLU A 48 -5.71 -15.80 -5.21
C GLU A 48 -5.17 -15.42 -3.83
N ILE A 49 -5.65 -16.11 -2.80
CA ILE A 49 -5.22 -15.90 -1.42
C ILE A 49 -4.62 -17.21 -0.91
N LEU A 50 -3.34 -17.18 -0.58
CA LEU A 50 -2.63 -18.30 0.01
C LEU A 50 -2.36 -18.00 1.47
N ILE A 51 -2.85 -18.85 2.35
CA ILE A 51 -2.69 -18.71 3.79
C ILE A 51 -1.80 -19.85 4.27
N ALA A 52 -0.66 -19.52 4.86
CA ALA A 52 0.23 -20.43 5.56
C ALA A 52 0.22 -20.12 7.07
N GLU A 53 0.96 -20.88 7.84
CA GLU A 53 0.99 -20.77 9.30
C GLU A 53 1.47 -19.38 9.77
N ASP A 54 2.45 -18.80 9.06
CA ASP A 54 3.15 -17.55 9.42
C ASP A 54 3.05 -16.47 8.35
N SER A 55 2.33 -16.72 7.25
CA SER A 55 2.30 -15.79 6.12
C SER A 55 0.97 -15.84 5.36
N ILE A 56 0.63 -14.69 4.75
CA ILE A 56 -0.48 -14.56 3.81
C ILE A 56 0.08 -13.97 2.53
N GLU A 57 -0.22 -14.59 1.42
CA GLU A 57 0.11 -14.08 0.09
C GLU A 57 -1.17 -13.82 -0.70
N ILE A 58 -1.25 -12.63 -1.30
CA ILE A 58 -2.38 -12.23 -2.13
C ILE A 58 -1.84 -11.88 -3.51
N ARG A 59 -2.33 -12.59 -4.52
CA ARG A 59 -1.99 -12.40 -5.92
C ARG A 59 -3.20 -11.91 -6.67
N ASP A 60 -3.01 -10.98 -7.56
CA ASP A 60 -4.05 -10.48 -8.44
C ASP A 60 -3.54 -10.33 -9.87
N ASN A 61 -4.48 -10.32 -10.82
CA ASN A 61 -4.22 -10.08 -12.23
C ASN A 61 -4.72 -8.70 -12.68
N GLY A 62 -4.81 -7.74 -11.76
CA GLY A 62 -5.23 -6.37 -12.06
C GLY A 62 -4.22 -5.58 -12.89
N ALA A 63 -4.51 -4.31 -13.11
CA ALA A 63 -3.71 -3.42 -13.96
C ALA A 63 -2.29 -3.17 -13.43
N GLY A 64 -2.00 -3.50 -12.18
CA GLY A 64 -0.74 -3.22 -11.52
C GLY A 64 -0.45 -1.72 -11.36
N MET A 65 0.75 -1.41 -10.91
CA MET A 65 1.19 -0.03 -10.66
C MET A 65 2.51 0.24 -11.38
N ASP A 66 2.59 1.39 -12.03
CA ASP A 66 3.86 1.97 -12.45
C ASP A 66 4.59 2.60 -11.25
N ARG A 67 5.76 3.18 -11.48
CA ARG A 67 6.58 3.81 -10.44
C ARG A 67 5.81 4.88 -9.67
N GLU A 68 5.04 5.70 -10.35
CA GLU A 68 4.26 6.76 -9.71
C GLU A 68 3.06 6.20 -8.96
N GLY A 69 2.35 5.23 -9.54
CA GLY A 69 1.27 4.52 -8.88
C GLY A 69 1.73 3.85 -7.58
N LEU A 70 2.94 3.24 -7.59
CA LEU A 70 3.52 2.62 -6.41
C LEU A 70 3.88 3.65 -5.32
N ARG A 71 4.41 4.82 -5.69
CA ARG A 71 4.62 5.93 -4.76
C ARG A 71 3.31 6.43 -4.15
N GLN A 72 2.28 6.57 -4.97
CA GLN A 72 0.95 6.98 -4.51
C GLN A 72 0.28 5.92 -3.64
N TYR A 73 0.52 4.64 -3.92
CA TYR A 73 0.06 3.55 -3.07
C TYR A 73 0.56 3.71 -1.63
N PHE A 74 1.80 4.13 -1.43
CA PHE A 74 2.39 4.39 -0.10
C PHE A 74 2.16 5.83 0.41
N ASN A 75 1.52 6.70 -0.37
CA ASN A 75 1.16 8.04 0.09
C ASN A 75 -0.13 7.99 0.93
N ILE A 76 0.03 8.22 2.21
CA ILE A 76 -1.04 8.18 3.20
C ILE A 76 -1.93 9.40 3.04
N GLY A 77 -3.26 9.17 2.96
CA GLY A 77 -4.22 10.26 2.79
C GLY A 77 -4.30 10.81 1.36
N SER A 78 -3.77 10.10 0.36
CA SER A 78 -3.94 10.52 -1.04
C SER A 78 -5.43 10.53 -1.42
N GLN A 79 -5.90 11.64 -1.94
CA GLN A 79 -7.28 11.83 -2.39
C GLN A 79 -7.54 11.31 -3.81
N GLN A 80 -6.61 10.55 -4.39
CA GLN A 80 -6.68 10.14 -5.79
C GLN A 80 -7.97 9.36 -6.13
N LYS A 81 -8.46 8.55 -5.20
CA LYS A 81 -9.72 7.81 -5.40
C LYS A 81 -10.95 8.73 -5.47
N LEU A 82 -10.90 9.91 -4.88
CA LEU A 82 -11.97 10.91 -4.98
C LEU A 82 -12.04 11.56 -6.38
N TYR A 83 -10.89 11.68 -7.05
CA TYR A 83 -10.83 12.29 -8.40
C TYR A 83 -11.05 11.27 -9.52
N SER A 84 -10.93 9.96 -9.23
CA SER A 84 -11.15 8.90 -10.21
C SER A 84 -12.03 7.79 -9.60
N PRO A 85 -13.36 7.99 -9.57
CA PRO A 85 -14.27 7.09 -8.88
C PRO A 85 -14.47 5.74 -9.59
N LYS A 86 -14.05 5.64 -10.85
CA LYS A 86 -14.19 4.45 -11.68
C LYS A 86 -12.85 3.80 -11.97
N SER A 87 -12.86 2.48 -12.11
CA SER A 87 -11.71 1.73 -12.59
C SER A 87 -11.48 1.92 -14.08
N PRO A 88 -10.22 1.86 -14.59
CA PRO A 88 -9.91 2.29 -15.96
C PRO A 88 -10.36 1.32 -17.04
N VAL A 89 -10.49 0.02 -16.78
CA VAL A 89 -10.79 -1.01 -17.77
C VAL A 89 -12.26 -1.43 -17.72
N TYR A 90 -12.75 -1.88 -16.58
CA TYR A 90 -14.12 -2.38 -16.43
C TYR A 90 -15.12 -1.32 -15.97
N ASN A 91 -14.68 -0.08 -15.75
CA ASN A 91 -15.53 1.02 -15.31
C ASN A 91 -16.31 0.70 -14.03
N ARG A 92 -15.72 -0.08 -13.13
CA ARG A 92 -16.27 -0.46 -11.83
C ARG A 92 -16.30 0.73 -10.90
N ASP A 93 -17.30 0.82 -10.04
CA ASP A 93 -17.27 1.75 -8.91
C ASP A 93 -16.17 1.30 -7.94
N ARG A 94 -15.25 2.19 -7.61
CA ARG A 94 -14.19 1.88 -6.65
C ARG A 94 -14.76 1.77 -5.24
N ILE A 95 -14.41 0.69 -4.54
CA ILE A 95 -14.90 0.35 -3.21
C ILE A 95 -13.90 0.59 -2.09
N GLY A 96 -12.62 0.73 -2.41
CA GLY A 96 -11.59 1.09 -1.44
C GLY A 96 -11.73 2.55 -1.01
N GLN A 97 -12.35 2.80 0.14
CA GLN A 97 -12.83 4.13 0.51
C GLN A 97 -11.76 5.07 1.09
N PHE A 98 -10.81 4.58 1.88
CA PHE A 98 -10.05 5.48 2.76
C PHE A 98 -8.56 5.57 2.51
N GLY A 99 -7.97 4.71 1.66
CA GLY A 99 -6.51 4.67 1.45
C GLY A 99 -5.72 4.38 2.74
N ILE A 100 -6.39 3.88 3.78
CA ILE A 100 -5.82 3.57 5.10
C ILE A 100 -5.44 2.09 5.25
N GLY A 101 -5.82 1.22 4.32
CA GLY A 101 -5.50 -0.21 4.35
C GLY A 101 -4.00 -0.51 4.39
N LYS A 102 -3.21 0.38 3.83
CA LYS A 102 -1.73 0.34 3.93
C LYS A 102 -1.22 0.51 5.37
N PHE A 103 -1.96 1.16 6.27
CA PHE A 103 -1.63 1.21 7.69
C PHE A 103 -1.83 -0.14 8.37
N ALA A 104 -2.84 -0.90 7.94
CA ALA A 104 -3.02 -2.26 8.41
C ALA A 104 -1.81 -3.12 8.09
N SER A 105 -1.25 -2.98 6.87
CA SER A 105 -0.03 -3.69 6.49
C SER A 105 1.15 -3.33 7.38
N LEU A 106 1.35 -2.03 7.65
CA LEU A 106 2.44 -1.53 8.49
C LEU A 106 2.32 -1.99 9.95
N SER A 107 1.12 -2.23 10.44
CA SER A 107 0.86 -2.60 11.83
C SER A 107 0.69 -4.10 12.04
N ALA A 108 0.04 -4.80 11.11
CA ALA A 108 -0.30 -6.21 11.24
C ALA A 108 0.88 -7.16 11.02
N CYS A 109 1.92 -6.72 10.31
CA CYS A 109 3.01 -7.59 9.88
C CYS A 109 4.35 -7.13 10.43
N LYS A 110 5.23 -8.08 10.78
CA LYS A 110 6.64 -7.80 11.05
C LYS A 110 7.37 -7.40 9.77
N ARG A 111 6.97 -8.01 8.66
CA ARG A 111 7.53 -7.76 7.33
C ARG A 111 6.45 -7.96 6.27
N PHE A 112 6.48 -7.15 5.22
CA PHE A 112 5.72 -7.41 4.01
C PHE A 112 6.50 -7.02 2.76
N GLU A 113 6.09 -7.59 1.64
CA GLU A 113 6.60 -7.27 0.32
C GLU A 113 5.43 -6.93 -0.61
N VAL A 114 5.59 -5.86 -1.38
CA VAL A 114 4.66 -5.51 -2.45
C VAL A 114 5.42 -5.61 -3.77
N ILE A 115 4.98 -6.50 -4.63
CA ILE A 115 5.52 -6.67 -5.98
C ILE A 115 4.42 -6.27 -6.96
N THR A 116 4.74 -5.37 -7.88
CA THR A 116 3.80 -4.91 -8.88
C THR A 116 4.45 -4.84 -10.25
N LYS A 117 3.65 -5.11 -11.28
CA LYS A 117 4.06 -5.02 -12.68
C LYS A 117 3.05 -4.20 -13.46
N LYS A 118 3.54 -3.25 -14.24
CA LYS A 118 2.74 -2.54 -15.24
C LYS A 118 3.63 -2.19 -16.42
N ASP A 119 3.22 -2.60 -17.60
CA ASP A 119 4.00 -2.48 -18.82
C ASP A 119 5.41 -3.09 -18.66
N ASP A 120 6.46 -2.31 -18.88
CA ASP A 120 7.85 -2.72 -18.69
C ASP A 120 8.38 -2.48 -17.28
N PHE A 121 7.58 -1.89 -16.38
CA PHE A 121 7.98 -1.62 -15.01
C PHE A 121 7.64 -2.79 -14.10
N VAL A 122 8.64 -3.29 -13.39
CA VAL A 122 8.49 -4.22 -12.27
C VAL A 122 9.11 -3.59 -11.04
N GLY A 123 8.29 -3.35 -10.03
CA GLY A 123 8.73 -2.74 -8.76
C GLY A 123 8.48 -3.66 -7.58
N LYS A 124 9.44 -3.68 -6.65
CA LYS A 124 9.34 -4.40 -5.39
C LYS A 124 9.64 -3.44 -4.24
N VAL A 125 8.73 -3.34 -3.29
CA VAL A 125 8.92 -2.61 -2.04
C VAL A 125 8.92 -3.60 -0.89
N ILE A 126 9.89 -3.50 -0.02
CA ILE A 126 10.03 -4.33 1.18
C ILE A 126 9.88 -3.40 2.39
N PHE A 127 9.01 -3.79 3.29
CA PHE A 127 8.87 -3.21 4.61
C PHE A 127 9.33 -4.21 5.65
N ASP A 128 10.21 -3.77 6.54
CA ASP A 128 10.63 -4.49 7.73
C ASP A 128 10.44 -3.55 8.92
N LYS A 129 9.61 -3.96 9.88
CA LYS A 129 9.13 -3.10 10.98
C LYS A 129 10.29 -2.63 11.85
N GLU A 130 11.20 -3.53 12.23
CA GLU A 130 12.33 -3.21 13.10
C GLU A 130 13.30 -2.23 12.42
N ASN A 131 13.62 -2.49 11.16
CA ASN A 131 14.48 -1.62 10.37
C ASN A 131 13.83 -0.25 10.16
N TRP A 132 12.53 -0.20 9.94
CA TRP A 132 11.82 1.05 9.70
C TRP A 132 11.70 1.90 10.96
N GLU A 133 11.43 1.28 12.13
CA GLU A 133 11.36 1.96 13.42
C GLU A 133 12.72 2.51 13.86
N SER A 134 13.80 1.75 13.63
CA SER A 134 15.16 2.14 14.01
C SER A 134 15.82 3.13 13.05
N SER A 135 15.30 3.28 11.84
CA SER A 135 15.85 4.16 10.82
C SER A 135 15.61 5.63 11.15
N GLU A 136 16.67 6.42 11.15
CA GLU A 136 16.59 7.89 11.25
C GLU A 136 16.02 8.51 9.97
N ASP A 137 16.15 7.81 8.83
CA ASP A 137 15.60 8.23 7.54
C ASP A 137 14.07 8.15 7.55
N VAL A 138 13.50 9.30 7.61
CA VAL A 138 12.07 9.56 7.76
C VAL A 138 11.33 9.08 6.51
N TRP A 139 10.40 8.11 6.67
CA TRP A 139 9.32 7.89 5.70
C TRP A 139 9.72 7.34 4.31
N ARG A 140 10.81 6.60 4.21
CA ARG A 140 11.23 5.99 2.94
C ARG A 140 11.25 4.47 3.02
N LEU A 141 10.66 3.83 2.04
CA LEU A 141 10.78 2.38 1.84
C LEU A 141 11.67 2.13 0.63
N PRO A 142 12.60 1.16 0.70
CA PRO A 142 13.46 0.83 -0.43
C PRO A 142 12.63 0.28 -1.59
N LEU A 143 12.83 0.84 -2.78
CA LEU A 143 12.25 0.38 -4.02
C LEU A 143 13.33 -0.33 -4.84
N ALA A 144 13.22 -1.64 -4.97
CA ALA A 144 14.01 -2.43 -5.90
C ALA A 144 13.29 -2.53 -7.26
N GLN A 145 14.05 -2.46 -8.35
CA GLN A 145 13.56 -2.78 -9.67
C GLN A 145 14.02 -4.18 -10.04
N ASP A 146 13.09 -5.00 -10.51
CA ASP A 146 13.41 -6.32 -11.04
C ASP A 146 13.29 -6.29 -12.57
N SER A 147 14.27 -6.87 -13.25
CA SER A 147 14.30 -6.99 -14.70
C SER A 147 13.61 -8.26 -15.21
N SER A 148 13.11 -9.11 -14.32
CA SER A 148 12.43 -10.35 -14.69
C SER A 148 10.98 -10.07 -15.10
N LYS A 149 10.70 -10.22 -16.38
CA LYS A 149 9.39 -9.93 -17.02
C LYS A 149 8.27 -10.93 -16.68
N THR A 150 8.49 -11.89 -15.78
CA THR A 150 7.62 -13.06 -15.58
C THR A 150 6.83 -13.09 -14.28
N LEU A 151 6.91 -12.05 -13.45
CA LEU A 151 6.22 -12.05 -12.16
C LEU A 151 4.77 -11.53 -12.28
N PRO A 152 3.78 -12.22 -11.68
CA PRO A 152 2.45 -11.67 -11.46
C PRO A 152 2.51 -10.53 -10.42
N ASN A 153 1.46 -9.73 -10.33
CA ASN A 153 1.30 -8.81 -9.21
C ASN A 153 1.13 -9.63 -7.92
N ILE A 154 2.03 -9.47 -7.00
CA ILE A 154 2.04 -10.23 -5.74
C ILE A 154 2.17 -9.24 -4.59
N THR A 155 1.30 -9.39 -3.61
CA THR A 155 1.44 -8.73 -2.31
C THR A 155 1.57 -9.83 -1.26
N SER A 156 2.72 -9.92 -0.61
CA SER A 156 3.03 -10.94 0.42
C SER A 156 3.24 -10.27 1.78
N PHE A 157 2.71 -10.87 2.82
CA PHE A 157 2.75 -10.40 4.20
C PHE A 157 3.18 -11.49 5.16
#